data_53887db79db4bd6fdb8d90de8193b366
#
_entry.id   53887db79db4bd6fdb8d90de8193b366
#
_cell.length_a   1.000
_cell.length_b   1.000
_cell.length_c   1.000
_cell.angle_alpha   90.00
_cell.angle_beta   90.00
_cell.angle_gamma   90.00
#
_symmetry.space_group_name_H-M   'P 1'
#
loop_
_entity.id
_entity.type
_entity.pdbx_description
1 polymer ?
#
loop_
_entity_poly.entity_id
_entity_poly.type
_entity_poly.pdbx_seq_one_letter_code
_entity_poly.pdbx_strand_id
1 'polypeptide(L)'
;MSVFDILHLALRNLRQAKLRAALTTMGVIVGVAVIVTMVSFGLGLQRNMLDRFKALDLFNEIQVFGRGLSNLAAGLDRNPKRDDSGERRNGRQRPDKSPTRILDDPGVAEIAKIPGVAYVEPNVSFTAYVRSNGRVLSQYVGGANIPNAASRFQHFTAGKMISSPTADEAVVSERFTRDFGFDKPADAVGKTLELLAPPSEKQNDKKGDQSKTDEEATNFFGIPLEVEKYDESNSAGLESHTFRIAGVLNTEIKEGAGQGGLRGLMPGAGIYVPLQTARAWTLQHRGPMGEVAMALARQGGALGEGQTEGYDSAVVRVTDPVALTEVRKRLTELGFGSFSIVDEIEQIRTIFLIIDSVLGLLGGISLLVASFGIANTMIMSILERTREIGIMKAIGAEDREIKLIFFVEAAVIGVFGGLIGTLVAWGIDATANRLAYRFILKPQGASFVDFFSLPLYLSLGAIAFALVVSILAALYPAARAARIDPVRALRHD
;
A
#
# COMPACT_ATOMS: atom_id res chain seq x y z
N MET A 1 37.86 -0.75 -43.71
CA MET A 1 38.20 -1.77 -42.69
C MET A 1 37.02 -2.67 -42.41
N SER A 2 37.22 -4.00 -42.16
CA SER A 2 36.13 -4.89 -41.75
C SER A 2 35.69 -4.53 -40.33
N VAL A 3 34.38 -4.73 -40.00
CA VAL A 3 33.85 -4.51 -38.64
C VAL A 3 34.57 -5.39 -37.62
N PHE A 4 34.99 -6.57 -38.03
CA PHE A 4 35.75 -7.50 -37.19
C PHE A 4 37.17 -6.99 -36.87
N ASP A 5 37.83 -6.34 -37.80
CA ASP A 5 39.14 -5.73 -37.63
C ASP A 5 39.06 -4.56 -36.62
N ILE A 6 37.99 -3.76 -36.71
CA ILE A 6 37.76 -2.62 -35.82
C ILE A 6 37.48 -3.13 -34.38
N LEU A 7 36.71 -4.20 -34.21
CA LEU A 7 36.44 -4.80 -32.89
C LEU A 7 37.71 -5.37 -32.27
N HIS A 8 38.54 -6.07 -33.11
CA HIS A 8 39.81 -6.63 -32.62
C HIS A 8 40.80 -5.53 -32.20
N LEU A 9 40.84 -4.45 -32.95
CA LEU A 9 41.67 -3.28 -32.67
C LEU A 9 41.20 -2.60 -31.37
N ALA A 10 39.89 -2.40 -31.19
CA ALA A 10 39.31 -1.83 -29.96
C ALA A 10 39.63 -2.66 -28.71
N LEU A 11 39.49 -3.99 -28.80
CA LEU A 11 39.83 -4.89 -27.71
C LEU A 11 41.31 -4.90 -27.39
N ARG A 12 42.19 -4.85 -28.40
CA ARG A 12 43.65 -4.72 -28.22
C ARG A 12 43.99 -3.42 -27.53
N ASN A 13 43.35 -2.32 -27.90
CA ASN A 13 43.57 -1.00 -27.32
C ASN A 13 43.18 -0.96 -25.82
N LEU A 14 42.02 -1.51 -25.47
CA LEU A 14 41.59 -1.62 -24.07
C LEU A 14 42.55 -2.47 -23.22
N ARG A 15 43.14 -3.53 -23.81
CA ARG A 15 44.15 -4.35 -23.14
C ARG A 15 45.48 -3.62 -22.90
N GLN A 16 45.86 -2.65 -23.71
CA GLN A 16 47.08 -1.87 -23.50
C GLN A 16 46.95 -0.86 -22.35
N ALA A 17 45.76 -0.28 -22.14
CA ALA A 17 45.46 0.69 -21.08
C ALA A 17 44.62 0.06 -19.93
N LYS A 18 45.03 -1.11 -19.42
CA LYS A 18 44.23 -1.94 -18.46
C LYS A 18 43.70 -1.19 -17.28
N LEU A 19 44.54 -0.43 -16.56
CA LEU A 19 44.13 0.26 -15.35
C LEU A 19 43.07 1.34 -15.62
N ARG A 20 43.26 2.08 -16.71
CA ARG A 20 42.35 3.15 -17.11
C ARG A 20 41.02 2.62 -17.61
N ALA A 21 41.05 1.59 -18.46
CA ALA A 21 39.87 0.90 -18.91
C ALA A 21 39.08 0.28 -17.74
N ALA A 22 39.77 -0.30 -16.77
CA ALA A 22 39.15 -0.85 -15.57
C ALA A 22 38.46 0.23 -14.72
N LEU A 23 39.12 1.38 -14.49
CA LEU A 23 38.52 2.47 -13.70
C LEU A 23 37.28 3.08 -14.36
N THR A 24 37.33 3.28 -15.69
CA THR A 24 36.15 3.79 -16.43
C THR A 24 35.02 2.78 -16.47
N THR A 25 35.32 1.51 -16.73
CA THR A 25 34.30 0.44 -16.70
C THR A 25 33.70 0.29 -15.30
N MET A 26 34.52 0.44 -14.23
CA MET A 26 34.00 0.41 -12.85
C MET A 26 33.02 1.54 -12.57
N GLY A 27 33.27 2.74 -13.09
CA GLY A 27 32.29 3.84 -13.01
C GLY A 27 30.97 3.50 -13.67
N VAL A 28 31.00 2.87 -14.86
CA VAL A 28 29.77 2.41 -15.54
C VAL A 28 29.10 1.28 -14.76
N ILE A 29 29.85 0.31 -14.24
CA ILE A 29 29.32 -0.79 -13.41
C ILE A 29 28.55 -0.25 -12.23
N VAL A 30 29.16 0.69 -11.46
CA VAL A 30 28.51 1.28 -10.30
C VAL A 30 27.25 2.07 -10.70
N GLY A 31 27.34 2.89 -11.76
CA GLY A 31 26.21 3.66 -12.25
C GLY A 31 25.03 2.77 -12.65
N VAL A 32 25.30 1.72 -13.43
CA VAL A 32 24.27 0.75 -13.86
C VAL A 32 23.74 -0.03 -12.67
N ALA A 33 24.59 -0.50 -11.75
CA ALA A 33 24.16 -1.26 -10.59
C ALA A 33 23.20 -0.44 -9.72
N VAL A 34 23.51 0.84 -9.47
CA VAL A 34 22.64 1.74 -8.70
C VAL A 34 21.30 1.92 -9.37
N ILE A 35 21.26 2.22 -10.69
CA ILE A 35 19.99 2.39 -11.43
C ILE A 35 19.16 1.12 -11.37
N VAL A 36 19.77 -0.03 -11.69
CA VAL A 36 19.06 -1.31 -11.75
C VAL A 36 18.49 -1.70 -10.38
N THR A 37 19.29 -1.61 -9.31
CA THR A 37 18.83 -1.92 -7.94
C THR A 37 17.69 -1.00 -7.52
N MET A 38 17.76 0.30 -7.80
CA MET A 38 16.72 1.25 -7.42
C MET A 38 15.40 1.00 -8.16
N VAL A 39 15.46 0.81 -9.47
CA VAL A 39 14.27 0.50 -10.27
C VAL A 39 13.71 -0.89 -9.91
N SER A 40 14.58 -1.88 -9.65
CA SER A 40 14.21 -3.22 -9.18
C SER A 40 13.46 -3.17 -7.85
N PHE A 41 13.86 -2.29 -6.93
CA PHE A 41 13.16 -2.07 -5.66
C PHE A 41 11.77 -1.49 -5.87
N GLY A 42 11.62 -0.44 -6.68
CA GLY A 42 10.33 0.16 -7.00
C GLY A 42 9.35 -0.86 -7.60
N LEU A 43 9.81 -1.63 -8.60
CA LEU A 43 9.02 -2.68 -9.25
C LEU A 43 8.66 -3.82 -8.29
N GLY A 44 9.59 -4.23 -7.43
CA GLY A 44 9.36 -5.29 -6.45
C GLY A 44 8.31 -4.89 -5.43
N LEU A 45 8.38 -3.68 -4.90
CA LEU A 45 7.42 -3.15 -3.94
C LEU A 45 6.02 -3.01 -4.56
N GLN A 46 5.93 -2.45 -5.77
CA GLN A 46 4.68 -2.34 -6.51
C GLN A 46 4.03 -3.71 -6.77
N ARG A 47 4.82 -4.70 -7.23
CA ARG A 47 4.34 -6.05 -7.49
C ARG A 47 3.79 -6.71 -6.22
N ASN A 48 4.52 -6.62 -5.11
CA ASN A 48 4.08 -7.18 -3.84
C ASN A 48 2.77 -6.60 -3.34
N MET A 49 2.56 -5.29 -3.49
CA MET A 49 1.30 -4.65 -3.14
C MET A 49 0.16 -5.17 -4.00
N LEU A 50 0.35 -5.21 -5.32
CA LEU A 50 -0.67 -5.70 -6.26
C LEU A 50 -1.01 -7.18 -6.02
N ASP A 51 -0.02 -8.03 -5.79
CA ASP A 51 -0.25 -9.47 -5.57
C ASP A 51 -1.02 -9.71 -4.27
N ARG A 52 -0.80 -8.92 -3.22
CA ARG A 52 -1.59 -8.98 -1.99
C ARG A 52 -3.05 -8.58 -2.21
N PHE A 53 -3.32 -7.52 -2.96
CA PHE A 53 -4.67 -7.09 -3.26
C PHE A 53 -5.41 -8.11 -4.14
N LYS A 54 -4.71 -8.74 -5.10
CA LYS A 54 -5.26 -9.84 -5.91
C LYS A 54 -5.61 -11.06 -5.06
N ALA A 55 -4.72 -11.45 -4.15
CA ALA A 55 -4.94 -12.60 -3.29
C ALA A 55 -6.17 -12.44 -2.38
N LEU A 56 -6.57 -11.20 -2.08
CA LEU A 56 -7.74 -10.88 -1.26
C LEU A 56 -9.02 -10.65 -2.09
N ASP A 57 -8.96 -10.75 -3.42
CA ASP A 57 -10.06 -10.48 -4.34
C ASP A 57 -10.73 -9.09 -4.15
N LEU A 58 -9.92 -8.10 -3.68
CA LEU A 58 -10.40 -6.76 -3.37
C LEU A 58 -10.66 -5.89 -4.59
N PHE A 59 -10.24 -6.33 -5.77
CA PHE A 59 -10.46 -5.60 -7.03
C PHE A 59 -11.92 -5.54 -7.45
N ASN A 60 -12.75 -6.44 -6.93
CA ASN A 60 -14.18 -6.52 -7.23
C ASN A 60 -15.04 -5.90 -6.11
N GLU A 61 -14.42 -5.28 -5.10
CA GLU A 61 -15.14 -4.73 -3.95
C GLU A 61 -15.08 -3.20 -3.92
N ILE A 62 -16.22 -2.58 -3.64
CA ILE A 62 -16.39 -1.15 -3.41
C ILE A 62 -16.89 -0.97 -1.99
N GLN A 63 -16.21 -0.19 -1.18
CA GLN A 63 -16.74 0.25 0.10
C GLN A 63 -17.63 1.46 -0.10
N VAL A 64 -18.85 1.38 0.38
CA VAL A 64 -19.87 2.42 0.30
C VAL A 64 -20.12 2.98 1.68
N PHE A 65 -20.18 4.29 1.78
CA PHE A 65 -20.42 5.01 3.00
C PHE A 65 -21.66 5.88 2.84
N GLY A 66 -22.53 5.85 3.84
CA GLY A 66 -23.63 6.78 3.97
C GLY A 66 -23.23 8.01 4.77
N ARG A 67 -24.18 8.92 4.94
CA ARG A 67 -24.10 10.03 5.88
C ARG A 67 -24.24 9.45 7.29
N GLY A 68 -23.13 9.13 7.93
CA GLY A 68 -23.09 8.56 9.28
C GLY A 68 -23.01 9.63 10.38
N LEU A 69 -23.37 9.29 11.61
CA LEU A 69 -23.31 10.16 12.79
C LEU A 69 -21.91 10.72 13.05
N SER A 70 -20.87 9.94 12.82
CA SER A 70 -19.47 10.38 12.93
C SER A 70 -19.11 11.48 11.92
N ASN A 71 -19.69 11.44 10.72
CA ASN A 71 -19.50 12.44 9.69
C ASN A 71 -20.36 13.69 9.95
N LEU A 72 -21.49 13.55 10.63
CA LEU A 72 -22.34 14.66 11.07
C LEU A 72 -21.67 15.46 12.19
N ALA A 73 -21.09 14.79 13.19
CA ALA A 73 -20.33 15.43 14.26
C ALA A 73 -19.11 16.20 13.71
N ALA A 74 -18.40 15.64 12.73
CA ALA A 74 -17.29 16.31 12.05
C ALA A 74 -17.74 17.47 11.14
N GLY A 75 -19.00 17.47 10.68
CA GLY A 75 -19.60 18.54 9.88
C GLY A 75 -20.05 19.77 10.67
N LEU A 76 -20.38 19.58 11.94
CA LEU A 76 -20.79 20.67 12.85
C LEU A 76 -19.62 21.59 13.25
N ASP A 77 -18.39 21.11 13.16
CA ASP A 77 -17.18 21.90 13.44
C ASP A 77 -16.69 22.70 12.20
N ARG A 78 -17.43 22.68 11.09
CA ARG A 78 -17.12 23.44 9.88
C ARG A 78 -17.73 24.83 9.90
N ASN A 79 -16.95 25.78 10.37
CA ASN A 79 -17.19 27.21 10.11
C ASN A 79 -17.02 27.45 8.58
N PRO A 80 -18.09 27.80 7.83
CA PRO A 80 -18.03 27.91 6.37
C PRO A 80 -17.12 29.05 5.84
N LYS A 81 -16.49 29.80 6.73
CA LYS A 81 -15.58 30.93 6.39
C LYS A 81 -14.08 30.56 6.43
N ARG A 82 -13.68 29.31 6.63
CA ARG A 82 -12.25 28.95 6.81
C ARG A 82 -11.67 27.94 5.80
N ASP A 83 -12.30 27.71 4.69
CA ASP A 83 -11.94 26.60 3.78
C ASP A 83 -11.19 27.04 2.50
N ASP A 84 -10.35 28.09 2.57
CA ASP A 84 -9.50 28.49 1.44
C ASP A 84 -7.99 28.45 1.72
N SER A 85 -7.56 27.82 2.80
CA SER A 85 -6.14 27.55 3.06
C SER A 85 -5.87 26.06 3.06
N GLY A 86 -5.29 25.60 1.96
CA GLY A 86 -4.97 24.22 1.61
C GLY A 86 -3.99 23.50 2.53
N GLU A 87 -4.29 23.31 3.80
CA GLU A 87 -3.54 22.40 4.66
C GLU A 87 -4.21 21.02 4.70
N ARG A 88 -3.61 20.11 3.94
CA ARG A 88 -3.87 18.66 4.01
C ARG A 88 -3.48 18.12 5.39
N ARG A 89 -4.40 18.12 6.35
CA ARG A 89 -4.21 17.44 7.62
C ARG A 89 -4.74 16.00 7.53
N ASN A 90 -3.81 15.07 7.69
CA ASN A 90 -4.00 13.64 8.00
C ASN A 90 -4.95 12.82 7.11
N GLY A 91 -4.38 12.09 6.15
CA GLY A 91 -4.58 10.70 5.73
C GLY A 91 -5.95 10.01 5.72
N ARG A 92 -7.06 10.71 6.01
CA ARG A 92 -8.41 10.19 5.78
C ARG A 92 -8.82 10.62 4.38
N GLN A 93 -8.84 9.67 3.46
CA GLN A 93 -9.36 9.87 2.12
C GLN A 93 -10.79 10.36 2.20
N ARG A 94 -11.03 11.57 1.67
CA ARG A 94 -12.38 12.05 1.46
C ARG A 94 -12.95 11.32 0.25
N PRO A 95 -14.15 10.72 0.33
CA PRO A 95 -14.89 10.40 -0.88
C PRO A 95 -15.03 11.68 -1.73
N ASP A 96 -14.96 11.56 -3.04
CA ASP A 96 -15.00 12.66 -4.01
C ASP A 96 -16.16 13.65 -3.80
N LYS A 97 -17.21 13.20 -3.11
CA LYS A 97 -18.32 14.02 -2.60
C LYS A 97 -18.70 13.50 -1.22
N SER A 98 -18.89 14.39 -0.26
CA SER A 98 -19.44 14.00 1.05
C SER A 98 -20.80 13.34 0.84
N PRO A 99 -21.04 12.15 1.45
CA PRO A 99 -22.30 11.45 1.29
C PRO A 99 -23.46 12.31 1.79
N THR A 100 -24.52 12.38 1.01
CA THR A 100 -25.71 13.19 1.30
C THR A 100 -26.84 12.35 1.89
N ARG A 101 -26.82 11.03 1.68
CA ARG A 101 -27.88 10.09 2.07
C ARG A 101 -27.38 9.11 3.13
N ILE A 102 -28.27 8.75 4.06
CA ILE A 102 -28.03 7.72 5.06
C ILE A 102 -28.05 6.34 4.40
N LEU A 103 -27.14 5.46 4.79
CA LEU A 103 -27.08 4.08 4.31
C LEU A 103 -28.02 3.21 5.16
N ASP A 104 -29.29 3.19 4.81
CA ASP A 104 -30.35 2.43 5.46
C ASP A 104 -30.74 1.19 4.66
N ASP A 105 -31.69 0.38 5.17
CA ASP A 105 -32.16 -0.83 4.47
C ASP A 105 -32.73 -0.53 3.07
N PRO A 106 -33.55 0.53 2.86
CA PRO A 106 -33.95 0.95 1.52
C PRO A 106 -32.78 1.31 0.62
N GLY A 107 -31.76 2.03 1.16
CA GLY A 107 -30.54 2.39 0.43
C GLY A 107 -29.74 1.16 0.01
N VAL A 108 -29.57 0.20 0.90
CA VAL A 108 -28.90 -1.08 0.60
C VAL A 108 -29.65 -1.86 -0.49
N ALA A 109 -30.99 -1.90 -0.41
CA ALA A 109 -31.82 -2.58 -1.42
C ALA A 109 -31.78 -1.87 -2.80
N GLU A 110 -31.61 -0.55 -2.83
CA GLU A 110 -31.45 0.23 -4.06
C GLU A 110 -30.07 0.00 -4.69
N ILE A 111 -29.03 -0.01 -3.88
CA ILE A 111 -27.67 -0.35 -4.33
C ILE A 111 -27.60 -1.76 -4.93
N ALA A 112 -28.30 -2.72 -4.32
CA ALA A 112 -28.34 -4.09 -4.83
C ALA A 112 -28.99 -4.22 -6.21
N LYS A 113 -29.81 -3.23 -6.64
CA LYS A 113 -30.45 -3.21 -7.96
C LYS A 113 -29.59 -2.59 -9.06
N ILE A 114 -28.45 -2.02 -8.72
CA ILE A 114 -27.55 -1.40 -9.72
C ILE A 114 -27.00 -2.50 -10.65
N PRO A 115 -27.07 -2.33 -11.97
CA PRO A 115 -26.48 -3.27 -12.91
C PRO A 115 -24.98 -3.46 -12.66
N GLY A 116 -24.53 -4.70 -12.60
CA GLY A 116 -23.11 -5.02 -12.30
C GLY A 116 -22.82 -5.25 -10.82
N VAL A 117 -23.77 -5.04 -9.91
CA VAL A 117 -23.65 -5.42 -8.50
C VAL A 117 -24.02 -6.89 -8.32
N ALA A 118 -23.11 -7.67 -7.76
CA ALA A 118 -23.31 -9.07 -7.43
C ALA A 118 -24.03 -9.25 -6.10
N TYR A 119 -23.57 -8.53 -5.08
CA TYR A 119 -24.22 -8.46 -3.76
C TYR A 119 -23.76 -7.23 -2.97
N VAL A 120 -24.55 -6.90 -1.95
CA VAL A 120 -24.27 -5.79 -1.01
C VAL A 120 -24.25 -6.37 0.40
N GLU A 121 -23.18 -6.12 1.13
CA GLU A 121 -23.01 -6.53 2.51
C GLU A 121 -22.92 -5.28 3.40
N PRO A 122 -24.00 -4.94 4.12
CA PRO A 122 -23.95 -3.86 5.10
C PRO A 122 -23.08 -4.25 6.30
N ASN A 123 -22.34 -3.30 6.81
CA ASN A 123 -21.43 -3.46 7.95
C ASN A 123 -21.92 -2.62 9.13
N VAL A 124 -21.95 -3.26 10.28
CA VAL A 124 -22.15 -2.61 11.59
C VAL A 124 -20.97 -3.01 12.44
N SER A 125 -20.39 -2.06 13.13
CA SER A 125 -19.25 -2.32 14.01
C SER A 125 -19.32 -1.50 15.27
N PHE A 126 -18.90 -2.09 16.38
CA PHE A 126 -18.92 -1.47 17.70
C PHE A 126 -17.81 -2.05 18.58
N THR A 127 -17.49 -1.37 19.64
CA THR A 127 -16.59 -1.87 20.67
C THR A 127 -17.41 -2.37 21.86
N ALA A 128 -17.09 -3.57 22.34
CA ALA A 128 -17.72 -4.15 23.51
C ALA A 128 -16.67 -4.83 24.41
N TYR A 129 -16.99 -4.97 25.70
CA TYR A 129 -16.24 -5.87 26.56
C TYR A 129 -16.66 -7.29 26.26
N VAL A 130 -15.67 -8.17 26.10
CA VAL A 130 -15.89 -9.58 25.75
C VAL A 130 -15.24 -10.44 26.81
N ARG A 131 -16.01 -11.38 27.35
CA ARG A 131 -15.51 -12.40 28.25
C ARG A 131 -15.40 -13.73 27.50
N SER A 132 -14.22 -14.33 27.54
CA SER A 132 -13.97 -15.69 27.03
C SER A 132 -12.77 -16.29 27.73
N ASN A 133 -12.76 -17.59 27.95
CA ASN A 133 -11.66 -18.31 28.58
C ASN A 133 -11.15 -17.66 29.90
N GLY A 134 -12.07 -17.11 30.69
CA GLY A 134 -11.76 -16.45 32.00
C GLY A 134 -11.11 -15.07 31.88
N ARG A 135 -10.96 -14.49 30.68
CA ARG A 135 -10.45 -13.13 30.45
C ARG A 135 -11.55 -12.21 29.97
N VAL A 136 -11.47 -10.95 30.37
CA VAL A 136 -12.35 -9.87 29.91
C VAL A 136 -11.50 -8.82 29.20
N LEU A 137 -11.76 -8.58 27.93
CA LEU A 137 -11.00 -7.62 27.11
C LEU A 137 -11.95 -6.78 26.26
N SER A 138 -11.62 -5.52 26.05
CA SER A 138 -12.32 -4.67 25.09
C SER A 138 -11.96 -5.13 23.67
N GLN A 139 -12.96 -5.45 22.86
CA GLN A 139 -12.81 -5.98 21.51
C GLN A 139 -13.70 -5.21 20.53
N TYR A 140 -13.21 -5.13 19.29
CA TYR A 140 -13.97 -4.59 18.18
C TYR A 140 -14.80 -5.71 17.55
N VAL A 141 -16.12 -5.53 17.56
CA VAL A 141 -17.11 -6.51 17.08
C VAL A 141 -17.76 -6.01 15.81
N GLY A 142 -17.84 -6.85 14.80
CA GLY A 142 -18.50 -6.57 13.52
C GLY A 142 -19.73 -7.44 13.30
N GLY A 143 -20.68 -6.94 12.52
CA GLY A 143 -21.80 -7.72 12.01
C GLY A 143 -21.43 -8.46 10.74
N ALA A 144 -21.82 -9.73 10.60
CA ALA A 144 -21.69 -10.51 9.39
C ALA A 144 -23.07 -10.84 8.82
N ASN A 145 -23.26 -10.56 7.53
CA ASN A 145 -24.47 -10.98 6.81
C ASN A 145 -24.41 -12.47 6.46
N ILE A 146 -25.53 -13.18 6.51
CA ILE A 146 -25.60 -14.62 6.27
C ILE A 146 -26.80 -14.89 5.33
N PRO A 147 -26.61 -15.61 4.23
CA PRO A 147 -25.34 -16.18 3.73
C PRO A 147 -24.37 -15.09 3.33
N ASN A 148 -23.07 -15.35 3.53
CA ASN A 148 -22.01 -14.40 3.29
C ASN A 148 -21.13 -14.85 2.12
N ALA A 149 -20.85 -13.95 1.19
CA ALA A 149 -19.99 -14.16 0.05
C ALA A 149 -18.80 -13.19 0.01
N ALA A 150 -18.59 -12.39 1.08
CA ALA A 150 -17.44 -11.51 1.15
C ALA A 150 -16.13 -12.29 1.21
N SER A 151 -15.11 -11.77 0.56
CA SER A 151 -13.78 -12.41 0.46
C SER A 151 -13.16 -12.72 1.82
N ARG A 152 -13.40 -11.87 2.82
CA ARG A 152 -12.88 -12.03 4.20
C ARG A 152 -13.34 -13.29 4.93
N PHE A 153 -14.49 -13.87 4.53
CA PHE A 153 -15.06 -15.05 5.17
C PHE A 153 -14.85 -16.34 4.36
N GLN A 154 -13.94 -16.35 3.41
CA GLN A 154 -13.67 -17.53 2.57
C GLN A 154 -12.60 -18.47 3.18
N HIS A 155 -11.72 -17.95 4.05
CA HIS A 155 -10.61 -18.70 4.59
C HIS A 155 -10.69 -18.83 6.11
N PHE A 156 -10.84 -20.06 6.59
CA PHE A 156 -10.88 -20.39 8.01
C PHE A 156 -9.65 -21.23 8.38
N THR A 157 -9.01 -20.90 9.50
CA THR A 157 -7.97 -21.74 10.10
C THR A 157 -8.58 -22.94 10.82
N ALA A 158 -9.78 -22.76 11.40
CA ALA A 158 -10.54 -23.82 12.06
C ALA A 158 -12.04 -23.50 12.06
N GLY A 159 -12.88 -24.53 12.08
CA GLY A 159 -14.33 -24.36 12.13
C GLY A 159 -14.95 -23.93 10.80
N LYS A 160 -16.07 -23.22 10.87
CA LYS A 160 -16.89 -22.80 9.72
C LYS A 160 -17.58 -21.46 9.98
N MET A 161 -18.23 -20.91 8.94
CA MET A 161 -19.07 -19.71 9.04
C MET A 161 -20.28 -19.95 9.94
N ILE A 162 -20.84 -18.89 10.49
CA ILE A 162 -22.09 -18.84 11.25
C ILE A 162 -23.21 -19.53 10.45
N SER A 163 -23.98 -20.38 11.10
CA SER A 163 -24.94 -21.27 10.43
C SER A 163 -26.21 -20.57 9.94
N SER A 164 -26.68 -19.53 10.65
CA SER A 164 -27.89 -18.79 10.28
C SER A 164 -27.83 -17.32 10.76
N PRO A 165 -28.67 -16.44 10.16
CA PRO A 165 -28.72 -15.02 10.58
C PRO A 165 -29.18 -14.79 12.01
N THR A 166 -29.79 -15.78 12.65
CA THR A 166 -30.34 -15.73 14.01
C THR A 166 -29.63 -16.67 14.99
N ALA A 167 -28.54 -17.33 14.56
CA ALA A 167 -27.79 -18.23 15.43
C ALA A 167 -26.97 -17.44 16.45
N ASP A 168 -26.92 -17.90 17.70
CA ASP A 168 -26.02 -17.38 18.71
C ASP A 168 -24.60 -17.97 18.48
N GLU A 169 -24.07 -17.72 17.31
CA GLU A 169 -22.74 -18.14 16.88
C GLU A 169 -21.91 -16.92 16.51
N ALA A 170 -20.60 -17.02 16.75
CA ALA A 170 -19.65 -16.00 16.38
C ALA A 170 -18.46 -16.60 15.62
N VAL A 171 -17.86 -15.82 14.76
CA VAL A 171 -16.60 -16.13 14.11
C VAL A 171 -15.56 -15.15 14.64
N VAL A 172 -14.37 -15.65 14.99
CA VAL A 172 -13.32 -14.87 15.62
C VAL A 172 -12.06 -14.87 14.76
N SER A 173 -11.19 -13.89 14.95
CA SER A 173 -9.89 -13.83 14.30
C SER A 173 -8.85 -14.67 15.04
N GLU A 174 -7.73 -15.05 14.38
CA GLU A 174 -6.61 -15.68 15.05
C GLU A 174 -5.99 -14.81 16.16
N ARG A 175 -6.08 -13.49 16.04
CA ARG A 175 -5.66 -12.57 17.10
C ARG A 175 -6.48 -12.76 18.37
N PHE A 176 -7.80 -12.90 18.24
CA PHE A 176 -8.69 -13.19 19.37
C PHE A 176 -8.21 -14.44 20.13
N THR A 177 -7.87 -15.52 19.43
CA THR A 177 -7.44 -16.76 20.09
C THR A 177 -6.17 -16.55 20.93
N ARG A 178 -5.23 -15.75 20.44
CA ARG A 178 -4.02 -15.39 21.19
C ARG A 178 -4.29 -14.49 22.38
N ASP A 179 -5.11 -13.44 22.20
CA ASP A 179 -5.43 -12.47 23.24
C ASP A 179 -6.16 -13.13 24.41
N PHE A 180 -7.04 -14.08 24.13
CA PHE A 180 -7.78 -14.85 25.12
C PHE A 180 -7.06 -16.12 25.63
N GLY A 181 -5.82 -16.37 25.17
CA GLY A 181 -4.96 -17.41 25.71
C GLY A 181 -5.32 -18.84 25.27
N PHE A 182 -5.82 -19.01 24.07
CA PHE A 182 -5.95 -20.32 23.45
C PHE A 182 -4.61 -20.75 22.83
N ASP A 183 -4.18 -22.01 23.11
CA ASP A 183 -2.91 -22.52 22.60
C ASP A 183 -2.93 -22.69 21.08
N LYS A 184 -4.06 -23.14 20.55
CA LYS A 184 -4.27 -23.34 19.11
C LYS A 184 -5.60 -22.70 18.68
N PRO A 185 -5.70 -22.17 17.45
CA PRO A 185 -6.96 -21.63 16.93
C PRO A 185 -8.12 -22.63 17.00
N ALA A 186 -7.86 -23.91 16.77
CA ALA A 186 -8.88 -24.96 16.83
C ALA A 186 -9.49 -25.14 18.23
N ASP A 187 -8.77 -24.83 19.30
CA ASP A 187 -9.22 -25.01 20.68
C ASP A 187 -10.31 -23.97 21.07
N ALA A 188 -10.40 -22.88 20.34
CA ALA A 188 -11.44 -21.87 20.51
C ALA A 188 -12.79 -22.29 19.91
N VAL A 189 -12.80 -23.17 18.89
CA VAL A 189 -14.04 -23.61 18.24
C VAL A 189 -14.91 -24.40 19.20
N GLY A 190 -16.18 -24.03 19.29
CA GLY A 190 -17.15 -24.62 20.22
C GLY A 190 -17.13 -24.05 21.64
N LYS A 191 -16.17 -23.18 21.97
CA LYS A 191 -16.17 -22.44 23.24
C LYS A 191 -17.13 -21.26 23.18
N THR A 192 -17.45 -20.71 24.35
CA THR A 192 -18.35 -19.57 24.48
C THR A 192 -17.58 -18.26 24.61
N LEU A 193 -18.16 -17.21 24.06
CA LEU A 193 -17.80 -15.82 24.31
C LEU A 193 -19.05 -15.07 24.74
N GLU A 194 -18.90 -14.12 25.65
CA GLU A 194 -19.98 -13.27 26.15
C GLU A 194 -19.68 -11.82 25.81
N LEU A 195 -20.61 -11.16 25.15
CA LEU A 195 -20.60 -9.70 25.02
C LEU A 195 -21.18 -9.12 26.31
N LEU A 196 -20.51 -8.11 26.84
CA LEU A 196 -20.90 -7.46 28.09
C LEU A 196 -21.15 -5.98 27.82
N ALA A 197 -22.26 -5.45 28.33
CA ALA A 197 -22.56 -4.04 28.31
C ALA A 197 -23.16 -3.60 29.64
N PRO A 198 -23.02 -2.33 30.03
CA PRO A 198 -23.82 -1.77 31.12
C PRO A 198 -25.30 -1.91 30.76
N PRO A 199 -26.18 -2.12 31.74
CA PRO A 199 -27.62 -2.26 31.51
C PRO A 199 -28.13 -1.00 30.82
N SER A 200 -28.93 -1.18 29.76
CA SER A 200 -29.59 -0.05 29.11
C SER A 200 -30.61 0.51 30.13
N GLU A 201 -30.42 1.73 30.59
CA GLU A 201 -31.42 2.42 31.41
C GLU A 201 -32.71 2.60 30.59
N LYS A 202 -33.62 1.65 30.67
CA LYS A 202 -35.04 1.92 30.40
C LYS A 202 -35.45 2.97 31.42
N GLN A 203 -35.76 4.19 30.94
CA GLN A 203 -36.35 5.26 31.69
C GLN A 203 -37.37 4.71 32.69
N ASN A 204 -36.94 4.45 33.90
CA ASN A 204 -37.83 4.27 35.04
C ASN A 204 -38.02 5.64 35.63
N ASP A 205 -39.14 6.29 35.27
CA ASP A 205 -39.70 7.42 35.99
C ASP A 205 -39.90 7.01 37.47
N LYS A 206 -38.91 7.20 38.30
CA LYS A 206 -39.08 7.31 39.76
C LYS A 206 -38.18 8.41 40.31
N LYS A 207 -38.86 9.50 40.67
CA LYS A 207 -38.37 10.57 41.55
C LYS A 207 -37.66 10.01 42.77
N GLY A 208 -36.55 10.64 43.10
CA GLY A 208 -36.11 10.84 44.49
C GLY A 208 -34.88 10.03 44.87
N ASP A 209 -33.74 10.58 44.96
CA ASP A 209 -33.11 11.07 46.14
C ASP A 209 -31.73 11.71 45.81
N GLN A 210 -31.55 12.93 46.29
CA GLN A 210 -30.27 13.64 46.14
C GLN A 210 -29.37 13.21 47.30
N SER A 211 -28.27 12.52 47.02
CA SER A 211 -27.13 12.57 47.92
C SER A 211 -25.89 12.96 47.10
N LYS A 212 -25.39 14.13 47.46
CA LYS A 212 -24.19 14.78 46.92
C LYS A 212 -22.96 13.90 47.11
N THR A 213 -22.22 13.71 46.05
CA THR A 213 -20.78 13.57 46.13
C THR A 213 -20.17 14.31 44.93
N ASP A 214 -19.40 15.36 45.26
CA ASP A 214 -18.68 16.20 44.31
C ASP A 214 -17.56 15.38 43.65
N GLU A 215 -17.79 14.85 42.47
CA GLU A 215 -16.74 14.48 41.51
C GLU A 215 -16.92 15.31 40.25
N GLU A 216 -15.83 15.92 39.78
CA GLU A 216 -15.80 16.80 38.63
C GLU A 216 -16.36 16.07 37.37
N ALA A 217 -17.65 16.29 37.11
CA ALA A 217 -18.30 15.84 35.89
C ALA A 217 -17.66 16.59 34.70
N THR A 218 -16.99 15.87 33.84
CA THR A 218 -16.44 16.42 32.60
C THR A 218 -17.61 16.78 31.68
N ASN A 219 -17.98 18.04 31.64
CA ASN A 219 -19.06 18.54 30.76
C ASN A 219 -18.54 18.79 29.38
N PHE A 220 -19.11 18.13 28.38
CA PHE A 220 -18.86 18.41 26.96
C PHE A 220 -20.10 19.14 26.39
N PHE A 221 -19.96 20.41 26.03
CA PHE A 221 -21.05 21.28 25.56
C PHE A 221 -22.29 21.31 26.47
N GLY A 222 -22.13 21.24 27.80
CA GLY A 222 -23.23 21.30 28.76
C GLY A 222 -23.96 19.98 28.99
N ILE A 223 -23.47 18.89 28.43
CA ILE A 223 -23.97 17.53 28.64
C ILE A 223 -22.97 16.83 29.57
N PRO A 224 -23.37 16.33 30.73
CA PRO A 224 -22.49 15.61 31.66
C PRO A 224 -22.08 14.28 30.97
N LEU A 225 -20.78 14.07 30.83
CA LEU A 225 -20.20 12.79 30.40
C LEU A 225 -19.86 12.03 31.70
N GLU A 226 -20.68 11.09 32.07
CA GLU A 226 -20.32 10.10 33.10
C GLU A 226 -19.34 9.09 32.46
N VAL A 227 -18.05 9.23 32.77
CA VAL A 227 -17.04 8.23 32.44
C VAL A 227 -17.07 7.19 33.55
N GLU A 228 -17.92 6.17 33.43
CA GLU A 228 -17.85 5.01 34.32
C GLU A 228 -16.48 4.31 34.12
N LYS A 229 -15.65 4.41 35.16
CA LYS A 229 -14.49 3.53 35.32
C LYS A 229 -14.99 2.12 35.59
N TYR A 230 -14.72 1.22 34.69
CA TYR A 230 -15.04 -0.20 34.84
C TYR A 230 -14.24 -0.80 35.99
N ASP A 231 -14.93 -1.12 37.08
CA ASP A 231 -14.34 -1.84 38.21
C ASP A 231 -14.65 -3.34 38.03
N GLU A 232 -13.62 -4.18 37.94
CA GLU A 232 -13.74 -5.63 37.73
C GLU A 232 -14.61 -6.34 38.79
N SER A 233 -14.85 -5.69 39.92
CA SER A 233 -15.61 -6.24 41.05
C SER A 233 -17.14 -6.20 40.87
N ASN A 234 -17.68 -5.45 39.89
CA ASN A 234 -19.12 -5.17 39.77
C ASN A 234 -19.80 -5.85 38.57
N SER A 235 -19.43 -7.10 38.27
CA SER A 235 -19.99 -7.87 37.14
C SER A 235 -21.46 -8.35 37.34
N ALA A 236 -22.08 -8.09 38.47
CA ALA A 236 -23.41 -8.61 38.79
C ALA A 236 -24.60 -7.87 38.16
N GLY A 237 -24.37 -6.75 37.45
CA GLY A 237 -25.41 -5.94 36.81
C GLY A 237 -25.29 -5.77 35.31
N LEU A 238 -24.36 -6.47 34.64
CA LEU A 238 -24.14 -6.31 33.19
C LEU A 238 -25.13 -7.14 32.40
N GLU A 239 -25.71 -6.54 31.34
CA GLU A 239 -26.38 -7.32 30.30
C GLU A 239 -25.35 -8.12 29.54
N SER A 240 -25.56 -9.43 29.39
CA SER A 240 -24.66 -10.32 28.65
C SER A 240 -25.39 -11.05 27.53
N HIS A 241 -24.72 -11.17 26.37
CA HIS A 241 -25.19 -12.02 25.29
C HIS A 241 -24.13 -13.06 24.97
N THR A 242 -24.49 -14.34 25.04
CA THR A 242 -23.54 -15.44 24.90
C THR A 242 -23.59 -16.00 23.47
N PHE A 243 -22.43 -16.12 22.86
CA PHE A 243 -22.24 -16.74 21.54
C PHE A 243 -21.32 -17.95 21.64
N ARG A 244 -21.54 -18.94 20.78
CA ARG A 244 -20.63 -20.05 20.58
C ARG A 244 -19.70 -19.73 19.39
N ILE A 245 -18.40 -19.93 19.57
CA ILE A 245 -17.41 -19.73 18.50
C ILE A 245 -17.60 -20.86 17.47
N ALA A 246 -18.07 -20.51 16.25
CA ALA A 246 -18.29 -21.42 15.14
C ALA A 246 -17.02 -21.64 14.30
N GLY A 247 -16.18 -20.61 14.20
CA GLY A 247 -14.95 -20.70 13.42
C GLY A 247 -13.94 -19.62 13.76
N VAL A 248 -12.72 -19.86 13.34
CA VAL A 248 -11.58 -18.95 13.44
C VAL A 248 -11.12 -18.57 12.04
N LEU A 249 -11.21 -17.29 11.71
CA LEU A 249 -10.78 -16.74 10.43
C LEU A 249 -9.26 -16.76 10.33
N ASN A 250 -8.78 -17.20 9.19
CA ASN A 250 -7.39 -17.02 8.83
C ASN A 250 -7.13 -15.54 8.54
N THR A 251 -6.47 -14.89 9.48
CA THR A 251 -6.03 -13.49 9.36
C THR A 251 -4.55 -13.41 9.02
N GLU A 252 -4.04 -14.29 8.15
CA GLU A 252 -2.61 -14.30 7.75
C GLU A 252 -2.10 -13.01 7.10
N ILE A 253 -2.92 -11.99 6.98
CA ILE A 253 -2.44 -10.64 6.72
C ILE A 253 -1.83 -10.12 8.02
N LYS A 254 -0.60 -10.54 8.24
CA LYS A 254 0.19 -10.14 9.40
C LYS A 254 0.27 -8.63 9.50
N GLU A 255 -0.16 -8.14 10.66
CA GLU A 255 -0.03 -6.77 11.14
C GLU A 255 1.45 -6.35 11.11
N GLY A 256 1.93 -5.92 9.98
CA GLY A 256 3.31 -5.41 9.83
C GLY A 256 3.39 -4.24 8.87
N ALA A 257 2.31 -3.93 8.17
CA ALA A 257 2.23 -2.73 7.35
C ALA A 257 1.80 -1.57 8.25
N GLY A 258 2.71 -0.64 8.43
CA GLY A 258 2.68 0.50 9.33
C GLY A 258 1.31 1.17 9.53
N GLN A 259 1.16 1.76 10.70
CA GLN A 259 -0.05 2.37 11.27
C GLN A 259 -0.75 3.47 10.44
N GLY A 260 -0.46 3.66 9.15
CA GLY A 260 -0.81 4.89 8.46
C GLY A 260 -1.82 4.82 7.31
N GLY A 261 -1.93 3.78 6.52
CA GLY A 261 -2.65 3.91 5.24
C GLY A 261 -3.71 2.83 4.94
N LEU A 262 -3.47 1.62 5.35
CA LEU A 262 -4.31 0.45 5.00
C LEU A 262 -5.34 0.08 6.07
N ARG A 263 -5.40 0.78 7.20
CA ARG A 263 -6.35 0.51 8.28
C ARG A 263 -7.83 0.69 7.90
N GLY A 264 -8.13 1.44 6.83
CA GLY A 264 -9.49 1.61 6.31
C GLY A 264 -9.95 0.48 5.37
N LEU A 265 -9.01 -0.32 4.87
CA LEU A 265 -9.26 -1.39 3.90
C LEU A 265 -9.40 -2.78 4.53
N MET A 266 -8.93 -2.95 5.77
CA MET A 266 -9.01 -4.21 6.48
C MET A 266 -10.04 -4.09 7.59
N PRO A 267 -11.11 -4.88 7.56
CA PRO A 267 -12.04 -4.95 8.68
C PRO A 267 -11.32 -5.59 9.86
N GLY A 268 -10.87 -4.73 10.76
CA GLY A 268 -10.18 -5.14 11.98
C GLY A 268 -11.09 -5.61 13.11
N ALA A 269 -12.29 -6.12 12.82
CA ALA A 269 -13.09 -6.73 13.87
C ALA A 269 -12.44 -8.05 14.30
N GLY A 270 -12.15 -8.14 15.59
CA GLY A 270 -11.63 -9.36 16.18
C GLY A 270 -12.69 -10.46 16.28
N ILE A 271 -13.96 -10.06 16.22
CA ILE A 271 -15.14 -10.91 16.41
C ILE A 271 -16.21 -10.49 15.42
N TYR A 272 -16.88 -11.47 14.82
CA TYR A 272 -18.05 -11.27 13.96
C TYR A 272 -19.24 -12.06 14.50
N VAL A 273 -20.36 -11.38 14.65
CA VAL A 273 -21.67 -11.95 15.06
C VAL A 273 -22.69 -11.72 13.94
N PRO A 274 -23.87 -12.38 13.94
CA PRO A 274 -24.88 -12.10 12.95
C PRO A 274 -25.22 -10.60 12.85
N LEU A 275 -25.39 -10.09 11.65
CA LEU A 275 -25.63 -8.65 11.39
C LEU A 275 -26.82 -8.11 12.16
N GLN A 276 -27.92 -8.88 12.24
CA GLN A 276 -29.14 -8.47 12.96
C GLN A 276 -28.88 -8.33 14.45
N THR A 277 -28.15 -9.28 15.04
CA THR A 277 -27.77 -9.24 16.46
C THR A 277 -26.80 -8.07 16.75
N ALA A 278 -25.80 -7.85 15.86
CA ALA A 278 -24.89 -6.72 15.98
C ALA A 278 -25.67 -5.39 15.95
N ARG A 279 -26.60 -5.24 15.03
CA ARG A 279 -27.43 -4.03 14.91
C ARG A 279 -28.33 -3.83 16.11
N ALA A 280 -29.00 -4.88 16.59
CA ALA A 280 -29.84 -4.82 17.80
C ALA A 280 -29.00 -4.40 19.02
N TRP A 281 -27.81 -4.99 19.18
CA TRP A 281 -26.90 -4.65 20.25
C TRP A 281 -26.46 -3.17 20.20
N THR A 282 -26.06 -2.67 19.04
CA THR A 282 -25.66 -1.27 18.85
C THR A 282 -26.79 -0.29 19.15
N LEU A 283 -28.02 -0.64 18.81
CA LEU A 283 -29.19 0.19 19.10
C LEU A 283 -29.59 0.19 20.58
N GLN A 284 -29.37 -0.91 21.29
CA GLN A 284 -29.70 -1.06 22.71
C GLN A 284 -28.62 -0.46 23.61
N HIS A 285 -27.34 -0.57 23.25
CA HIS A 285 -26.20 -0.19 24.06
C HIS A 285 -25.40 0.93 23.42
N ARG A 286 -26.05 2.06 23.13
CA ARG A 286 -25.36 3.25 22.66
C ARG A 286 -24.56 3.88 23.79
N GLY A 287 -23.28 4.15 23.55
CA GLY A 287 -22.50 4.94 24.47
C GLY A 287 -22.96 6.41 24.51
N PRO A 288 -22.64 7.17 25.56
CA PRO A 288 -23.07 8.56 25.77
C PRO A 288 -22.75 9.47 24.55
N MET A 289 -21.62 9.28 23.90
CA MET A 289 -21.25 10.01 22.68
C MET A 289 -22.17 9.69 21.49
N GLY A 290 -22.68 8.48 21.38
CA GLY A 290 -23.65 8.09 20.35
C GLY A 290 -25.00 8.76 20.55
N GLU A 291 -25.47 8.90 21.78
CA GLU A 291 -26.71 9.60 22.13
C GLU A 291 -26.60 11.10 21.85
N VAL A 292 -25.50 11.73 22.23
CA VAL A 292 -25.22 13.13 21.91
C VAL A 292 -25.18 13.36 20.40
N ALA A 293 -24.50 12.50 19.66
CA ALA A 293 -24.44 12.60 18.20
C ALA A 293 -25.82 12.45 17.55
N MET A 294 -26.68 11.55 18.09
CA MET A 294 -28.07 11.41 17.61
C MET A 294 -28.92 12.64 17.94
N ALA A 295 -28.81 13.20 19.13
CA ALA A 295 -29.52 14.39 19.51
C ALA A 295 -29.14 15.59 18.61
N LEU A 296 -27.84 15.78 18.36
CA LEU A 296 -27.34 16.82 17.45
C LEU A 296 -27.78 16.59 16.01
N ALA A 297 -27.79 15.33 15.54
CA ALA A 297 -28.24 14.99 14.19
C ALA A 297 -29.73 15.28 13.98
N ARG A 298 -30.57 15.07 15.01
CA ARG A 298 -31.99 15.42 14.98
C ARG A 298 -32.20 16.93 15.03
N GLN A 299 -31.50 17.64 15.93
CA GLN A 299 -31.56 19.10 16.00
C GLN A 299 -31.09 19.79 14.73
N GLY A 300 -30.07 19.24 14.08
CA GLY A 300 -29.54 19.75 12.81
C GLY A 300 -30.38 19.37 11.58
N GLY A 301 -31.50 18.67 11.75
CA GLY A 301 -32.38 18.24 10.64
C GLY A 301 -31.74 17.19 9.72
N ALA A 302 -30.68 16.54 10.17
CA ALA A 302 -29.97 15.53 9.41
C ALA A 302 -30.62 14.14 9.52
N LEU A 303 -31.39 13.92 10.58
CA LEU A 303 -32.22 12.72 10.82
C LEU A 303 -33.68 13.18 11.00
N GLY A 304 -34.60 12.58 10.24
CA GLY A 304 -36.05 12.78 10.43
C GLY A 304 -36.57 12.12 11.70
N GLU A 305 -37.73 12.55 12.15
CA GLU A 305 -38.42 11.90 13.27
C GLU A 305 -38.66 10.41 12.95
N GLY A 306 -38.20 9.51 13.83
CA GLY A 306 -38.32 8.06 13.65
C GLY A 306 -37.22 7.40 12.79
N GLN A 307 -36.32 8.15 12.17
CA GLN A 307 -35.18 7.56 11.50
C GLN A 307 -34.15 7.06 12.51
N THR A 308 -33.72 5.81 12.32
CA THR A 308 -32.63 5.20 13.06
C THR A 308 -31.31 5.46 12.35
N GLU A 309 -30.24 5.29 13.07
CA GLU A 309 -28.89 5.24 12.53
C GLU A 309 -28.81 4.19 11.42
N GLY A 310 -28.24 4.57 10.26
CA GLY A 310 -27.99 3.64 9.17
C GLY A 310 -26.78 2.74 9.47
N TYR A 311 -26.37 1.98 8.48
CA TYR A 311 -25.14 1.22 8.54
C TYR A 311 -23.91 2.13 8.46
N ASP A 312 -22.83 1.73 9.13
CA ASP A 312 -21.56 2.46 9.08
C ASP A 312 -20.99 2.51 7.66
N SER A 313 -21.07 1.37 6.99
CA SER A 313 -20.62 1.19 5.61
C SER A 313 -21.31 -0.05 5.01
N ALA A 314 -21.15 -0.23 3.71
CA ALA A 314 -21.47 -1.49 3.05
C ALA A 314 -20.35 -1.86 2.08
N VAL A 315 -20.10 -3.16 1.96
CA VAL A 315 -19.23 -3.72 0.91
C VAL A 315 -20.11 -4.12 -0.25
N VAL A 316 -19.88 -3.51 -1.41
CA VAL A 316 -20.56 -3.81 -2.67
C VAL A 316 -19.60 -4.61 -3.53
N ARG A 317 -19.96 -5.82 -3.89
CA ARG A 317 -19.20 -6.65 -4.81
C ARG A 317 -19.75 -6.51 -6.22
N VAL A 318 -18.87 -6.22 -7.16
CA VAL A 318 -19.21 -6.15 -8.58
C VAL A 318 -18.93 -7.49 -9.25
N THR A 319 -19.70 -7.79 -10.30
CA THR A 319 -19.54 -9.03 -11.09
C THR A 319 -18.25 -9.03 -11.92
N ASP A 320 -17.83 -7.85 -12.38
CA ASP A 320 -16.65 -7.66 -13.21
C ASP A 320 -15.94 -6.34 -12.78
N PRO A 321 -14.62 -6.33 -12.68
CA PRO A 321 -13.85 -5.10 -12.43
C PRO A 321 -14.16 -3.95 -13.42
N VAL A 322 -14.56 -4.28 -14.65
CA VAL A 322 -14.94 -3.28 -15.67
C VAL A 322 -16.20 -2.51 -15.24
N ALA A 323 -17.15 -3.17 -14.57
CA ALA A 323 -18.38 -2.55 -14.09
C ALA A 323 -18.16 -1.57 -12.92
N LEU A 324 -16.99 -1.62 -12.26
CA LEU A 324 -16.67 -0.85 -11.06
C LEU A 324 -16.87 0.67 -11.26
N THR A 325 -16.39 1.21 -12.37
CA THR A 325 -16.49 2.64 -12.68
C THR A 325 -17.94 3.09 -12.85
N GLU A 326 -18.78 2.30 -13.54
CA GLU A 326 -20.19 2.64 -13.74
C GLU A 326 -21.00 2.49 -12.44
N VAL A 327 -20.74 1.42 -11.67
CA VAL A 327 -21.37 1.23 -10.35
C VAL A 327 -21.03 2.40 -9.41
N ARG A 328 -19.77 2.85 -9.36
CA ARG A 328 -19.38 4.01 -8.55
C ARG A 328 -20.07 5.30 -8.95
N LYS A 329 -20.20 5.54 -10.27
CA LYS A 329 -20.92 6.69 -10.78
C LYS A 329 -22.38 6.68 -10.30
N ARG A 330 -23.06 5.53 -10.38
CA ARG A 330 -24.42 5.34 -9.87
C ARG A 330 -24.51 5.54 -8.36
N LEU A 331 -23.55 5.02 -7.57
CA LEU A 331 -23.50 5.24 -6.12
C LEU A 331 -23.41 6.72 -5.78
N THR A 332 -22.58 7.47 -6.53
CA THR A 332 -22.44 8.93 -6.35
C THR A 332 -23.72 9.67 -6.73
N GLU A 333 -24.42 9.26 -7.82
CA GLU A 333 -25.72 9.82 -8.23
C GLU A 333 -26.80 9.57 -7.17
N LEU A 334 -26.76 8.43 -6.47
CA LEU A 334 -27.64 8.09 -5.35
C LEU A 334 -27.30 8.84 -4.06
N GLY A 335 -26.20 9.58 -4.02
CA GLY A 335 -25.77 10.36 -2.86
C GLY A 335 -24.94 9.60 -1.85
N PHE A 336 -24.40 8.44 -2.20
CA PHE A 336 -23.48 7.66 -1.38
C PHE A 336 -22.02 7.99 -1.71
N GLY A 337 -21.17 8.00 -0.68
CA GLY A 337 -19.73 8.00 -0.85
C GLY A 337 -19.25 6.61 -1.19
N SER A 338 -18.28 6.48 -2.08
CA SER A 338 -17.70 5.19 -2.45
C SER A 338 -16.18 5.26 -2.48
N PHE A 339 -15.55 4.16 -2.13
CA PHE A 339 -14.10 3.97 -2.15
C PHE A 339 -13.78 2.58 -2.69
N SER A 340 -12.79 2.50 -3.56
CA SER A 340 -12.32 1.25 -4.12
C SER A 340 -10.80 1.15 -3.98
N ILE A 341 -10.30 -0.08 -3.85
CA ILE A 341 -8.86 -0.35 -3.84
C ILE A 341 -8.17 0.11 -5.14
N VAL A 342 -8.93 0.16 -6.24
CA VAL A 342 -8.42 0.62 -7.54
C VAL A 342 -7.97 2.09 -7.46
N ASP A 343 -8.68 2.93 -6.69
CA ASP A 343 -8.32 4.34 -6.48
C ASP A 343 -7.03 4.47 -5.69
N GLU A 344 -6.86 3.63 -4.67
CA GLU A 344 -5.65 3.58 -3.86
C GLU A 344 -4.44 3.15 -4.69
N ILE A 345 -4.63 2.17 -5.58
CA ILE A 345 -3.57 1.71 -6.49
C ILE A 345 -3.13 2.84 -7.42
N GLU A 346 -4.05 3.65 -7.92
CA GLU A 346 -3.71 4.77 -8.81
C GLU A 346 -2.91 5.85 -8.06
N GLN A 347 -3.27 6.16 -6.82
CA GLN A 347 -2.51 7.05 -5.96
C GLN A 347 -1.14 6.47 -5.61
N ILE A 348 -1.09 5.20 -5.22
CA ILE A 348 0.15 4.48 -4.93
C ILE A 348 1.05 4.48 -6.17
N ARG A 349 0.51 4.20 -7.36
CA ARG A 349 1.25 4.26 -8.63
C ARG A 349 1.87 5.63 -8.86
N THR A 350 1.15 6.70 -8.56
CA THR A 350 1.67 8.07 -8.70
C THR A 350 2.84 8.31 -7.74
N ILE A 351 2.73 7.85 -6.49
CA ILE A 351 3.82 7.94 -5.50
C ILE A 351 5.04 7.15 -5.97
N PHE A 352 4.85 5.92 -6.48
CA PHE A 352 5.95 5.12 -7.03
C PHE A 352 6.60 5.80 -8.23
N LEU A 353 5.81 6.41 -9.14
CA LEU A 353 6.34 7.15 -10.27
C LEU A 353 7.24 8.32 -9.81
N ILE A 354 6.86 9.03 -8.76
CA ILE A 354 7.69 10.10 -8.17
C ILE A 354 8.97 9.50 -7.57
N ILE A 355 8.86 8.43 -6.79
CA ILE A 355 10.02 7.77 -6.17
C ILE A 355 10.97 7.25 -7.26
N ASP A 356 10.45 6.52 -8.25
CA ASP A 356 11.25 5.98 -9.36
C ASP A 356 11.92 7.10 -10.17
N SER A 357 11.24 8.24 -10.35
CA SER A 357 11.81 9.42 -11.01
C SER A 357 12.99 10.01 -10.24
N VAL A 358 12.86 10.14 -8.91
CA VAL A 358 13.94 10.63 -8.04
C VAL A 358 15.11 9.65 -8.03
N LEU A 359 14.84 8.36 -7.90
CA LEU A 359 15.85 7.32 -7.92
C LEU A 359 16.52 7.22 -9.30
N GLY A 360 15.76 7.35 -10.36
CA GLY A 360 16.26 7.41 -11.75
C GLY A 360 17.15 8.64 -11.98
N LEU A 361 16.81 9.79 -11.39
CA LEU A 361 17.65 11.00 -11.47
C LEU A 361 19.00 10.76 -10.75
N LEU A 362 19.00 10.19 -9.55
CA LEU A 362 20.22 9.88 -8.81
C LEU A 362 21.12 8.88 -9.57
N GLY A 363 20.52 7.84 -10.11
CA GLY A 363 21.22 6.89 -10.98
C GLY A 363 21.73 7.54 -12.27
N GLY A 364 20.96 8.43 -12.86
CA GLY A 364 21.35 9.24 -14.03
C GLY A 364 22.56 10.11 -13.76
N ILE A 365 22.63 10.76 -12.58
CA ILE A 365 23.81 11.54 -12.14
C ILE A 365 25.05 10.63 -12.04
N SER A 366 24.90 9.44 -11.44
CA SER A 366 26.01 8.46 -11.33
C SER A 366 26.54 8.06 -12.71
N LEU A 367 25.63 7.82 -13.65
CA LEU A 367 26.02 7.45 -15.02
C LEU A 367 26.62 8.66 -15.79
N LEU A 368 26.17 9.87 -15.51
CA LEU A 368 26.74 11.09 -16.06
C LEU A 368 28.19 11.28 -15.59
N VAL A 369 28.47 11.04 -14.31
CA VAL A 369 29.85 11.06 -13.78
C VAL A 369 30.69 9.99 -14.47
N ALA A 370 30.17 8.78 -14.65
CA ALA A 370 30.84 7.72 -15.40
C ALA A 370 31.13 8.13 -16.84
N SER A 371 30.21 8.82 -17.53
CA SER A 371 30.38 9.29 -18.91
C SER A 371 31.51 10.33 -19.04
N PHE A 372 31.67 11.21 -18.05
CA PHE A 372 32.85 12.10 -18.00
C PHE A 372 34.16 11.31 -17.84
N GLY A 373 34.13 10.23 -17.04
CA GLY A 373 35.27 9.31 -16.93
C GLY A 373 35.63 8.67 -18.26
N ILE A 374 34.63 8.21 -19.04
CA ILE A 374 34.85 7.66 -20.40
C ILE A 374 35.45 8.72 -21.32
N ALA A 375 34.86 9.93 -21.37
CA ALA A 375 35.34 11.01 -22.22
C ALA A 375 36.80 11.41 -21.92
N ASN A 376 37.12 11.57 -20.63
CA ASN A 376 38.48 11.91 -20.16
C ASN A 376 39.48 10.81 -20.53
N THR A 377 39.12 9.55 -20.33
CA THR A 377 39.96 8.40 -20.66
C THR A 377 40.25 8.33 -22.15
N MET A 378 39.20 8.55 -22.98
CA MET A 378 39.36 8.57 -24.42
C MET A 378 40.21 9.72 -24.93
N ILE A 379 40.04 10.93 -24.36
CA ILE A 379 40.91 12.07 -24.73
C ILE A 379 42.38 11.72 -24.44
N MET A 380 42.70 11.12 -23.30
CA MET A 380 44.03 10.72 -22.96
C MET A 380 44.56 9.62 -23.90
N SER A 381 43.73 8.63 -24.22
CA SER A 381 44.06 7.57 -25.17
C SER A 381 44.38 8.13 -26.57
N ILE A 382 43.65 9.16 -27.01
CA ILE A 382 43.90 9.86 -28.30
C ILE A 382 45.24 10.54 -28.28
N LEU A 383 45.58 11.24 -27.20
CA LEU A 383 46.87 11.95 -27.07
C LEU A 383 48.05 10.97 -27.07
N GLU A 384 47.94 9.84 -26.38
CA GLU A 384 48.98 8.79 -26.37
C GLU A 384 49.21 8.13 -27.73
N ARG A 385 48.16 8.05 -28.56
CA ARG A 385 48.15 7.37 -29.88
C ARG A 385 48.05 8.34 -31.04
N THR A 386 48.35 9.62 -30.83
CA THR A 386 48.25 10.65 -31.89
C THR A 386 49.06 10.26 -33.12
N ARG A 387 50.26 9.67 -32.95
CA ARG A 387 51.12 9.22 -34.05
C ARG A 387 50.50 8.04 -34.82
N GLU A 388 49.88 7.05 -34.13
CA GLU A 388 49.25 5.91 -34.78
C GLU A 388 48.04 6.39 -35.60
N ILE A 389 47.23 7.32 -35.10
CA ILE A 389 46.11 7.94 -35.80
C ILE A 389 46.61 8.72 -37.00
N GLY A 390 47.71 9.45 -36.87
CA GLY A 390 48.32 10.15 -37.96
C GLY A 390 48.81 9.22 -39.09
N ILE A 391 49.42 8.07 -38.77
CA ILE A 391 49.83 7.06 -39.72
C ILE A 391 48.60 6.46 -40.44
N MET A 392 47.56 6.10 -39.72
CA MET A 392 46.35 5.57 -40.33
C MET A 392 45.73 6.55 -41.31
N LYS A 393 45.68 7.84 -41.00
CA LYS A 393 45.17 8.88 -41.92
C LYS A 393 46.10 9.11 -43.10
N ALA A 394 47.43 9.05 -42.90
CA ALA A 394 48.39 9.17 -43.99
C ALA A 394 48.30 8.03 -45.03
N ILE A 395 47.92 6.83 -44.61
CA ILE A 395 47.67 5.65 -45.47
C ILE A 395 46.28 5.70 -46.09
N GLY A 396 45.41 6.66 -45.74
CA GLY A 396 44.11 6.89 -46.37
C GLY A 396 42.88 6.50 -45.55
N ALA A 397 42.99 6.32 -44.23
CA ALA A 397 41.84 6.11 -43.40
C ALA A 397 40.93 7.34 -43.36
N GLU A 398 39.63 7.15 -43.58
CA GLU A 398 38.62 8.19 -43.51
C GLU A 398 38.33 8.63 -42.06
N ASP A 399 37.91 9.88 -41.89
CA ASP A 399 37.47 10.41 -40.57
C ASP A 399 36.37 9.59 -39.92
N ARG A 400 35.51 8.97 -40.76
CA ARG A 400 34.42 8.08 -40.27
C ARG A 400 35.01 6.79 -39.69
N GLU A 401 36.03 6.22 -40.27
CA GLU A 401 36.66 5.00 -39.76
C GLU A 401 37.36 5.26 -38.41
N ILE A 402 38.04 6.39 -38.28
CA ILE A 402 38.65 6.81 -37.02
C ILE A 402 37.59 6.98 -35.93
N LYS A 403 36.46 7.67 -36.20
CA LYS A 403 35.35 7.80 -35.25
C LYS A 403 34.80 6.45 -34.86
N LEU A 404 34.64 5.52 -35.82
CA LEU A 404 34.06 4.21 -35.58
C LEU A 404 34.91 3.36 -34.60
N ILE A 405 36.23 3.46 -34.67
CA ILE A 405 37.14 2.77 -33.72
C ILE A 405 36.82 3.20 -32.28
N PHE A 406 36.70 4.51 -32.03
CA PHE A 406 36.42 5.04 -30.68
C PHE A 406 34.98 4.74 -30.24
N PHE A 407 34.00 4.73 -31.17
CA PHE A 407 32.65 4.32 -30.84
C PHE A 407 32.54 2.85 -30.43
N VAL A 408 33.28 1.96 -31.14
CA VAL A 408 33.33 0.55 -30.79
C VAL A 408 34.04 0.34 -29.44
N GLU A 409 35.11 1.09 -29.16
CA GLU A 409 35.79 1.07 -27.84
C GLU A 409 34.85 1.47 -26.73
N ALA A 410 34.07 2.57 -26.89
CA ALA A 410 33.07 3.00 -25.94
C ALA A 410 31.90 1.99 -25.78
N ALA A 411 31.46 1.42 -26.90
CA ALA A 411 30.42 0.42 -26.94
C ALA A 411 30.83 -0.83 -26.11
N VAL A 412 32.06 -1.28 -26.28
CA VAL A 412 32.61 -2.40 -25.47
C VAL A 412 32.59 -2.08 -23.99
N ILE A 413 33.04 -0.87 -23.58
CA ILE A 413 32.99 -0.43 -22.17
C ILE A 413 31.55 -0.42 -21.68
N GLY A 414 30.60 0.11 -22.48
CA GLY A 414 29.19 0.19 -22.12
C GLY A 414 28.53 -1.17 -21.95
N VAL A 415 28.78 -2.09 -22.89
CA VAL A 415 28.22 -3.46 -22.84
C VAL A 415 28.80 -4.24 -21.65
N PHE A 416 30.12 -4.24 -21.47
CA PHE A 416 30.74 -4.93 -20.34
C PHE A 416 30.36 -4.30 -19.01
N GLY A 417 30.34 -2.97 -18.91
CA GLY A 417 29.91 -2.24 -17.73
C GLY A 417 28.44 -2.50 -17.41
N GLY A 418 27.59 -2.53 -18.44
CA GLY A 418 26.16 -2.85 -18.31
C GLY A 418 25.91 -4.28 -17.86
N LEU A 419 26.58 -5.26 -18.45
CA LEU A 419 26.47 -6.67 -18.07
C LEU A 419 26.93 -6.92 -16.62
N ILE A 420 28.13 -6.48 -16.30
CA ILE A 420 28.70 -6.68 -14.95
C ILE A 420 27.89 -5.86 -13.94
N GLY A 421 27.49 -4.63 -14.24
CA GLY A 421 26.65 -3.79 -13.40
C GLY A 421 25.31 -4.43 -13.08
N THR A 422 24.66 -5.04 -14.07
CA THR A 422 23.41 -5.79 -13.87
C THR A 422 23.62 -7.05 -13.04
N LEU A 423 24.73 -7.77 -13.21
CA LEU A 423 25.07 -8.92 -12.37
C LEU A 423 25.33 -8.52 -10.92
N VAL A 424 26.03 -7.40 -10.71
CA VAL A 424 26.25 -6.84 -9.37
C VAL A 424 24.92 -6.42 -8.72
N ALA A 425 24.04 -5.74 -9.47
CA ALA A 425 22.69 -5.40 -9.02
C ALA A 425 21.90 -6.64 -8.60
N TRP A 426 21.89 -7.68 -9.43
CA TRP A 426 21.26 -8.96 -9.10
C TRP A 426 21.79 -9.57 -7.79
N GLY A 427 23.11 -9.53 -7.60
CA GLY A 427 23.75 -9.99 -6.36
C GLY A 427 23.33 -9.18 -5.13
N ILE A 428 23.26 -7.85 -5.26
CA ILE A 428 22.80 -6.93 -4.22
C ILE A 428 21.34 -7.22 -3.89
N ASP A 429 20.47 -7.29 -4.89
CA ASP A 429 19.03 -7.54 -4.75
C ASP A 429 18.74 -8.88 -4.06
N ALA A 430 19.42 -9.95 -4.51
CA ALA A 430 19.28 -11.29 -3.92
C ALA A 430 19.76 -11.33 -2.47
N THR A 431 20.86 -10.61 -2.15
CA THR A 431 21.37 -10.53 -0.78
C THR A 431 20.45 -9.70 0.10
N ALA A 432 19.97 -8.56 -0.39
CA ALA A 432 19.03 -7.68 0.32
C ALA A 432 17.71 -8.40 0.63
N ASN A 433 17.14 -9.15 -0.33
CA ASN A 433 15.93 -9.97 -0.11
C ASN A 433 16.13 -11.03 0.98
N ARG A 434 17.29 -11.72 1.00
CA ARG A 434 17.60 -12.74 2.03
C ARG A 434 17.80 -12.09 3.41
N LEU A 435 18.48 -10.95 3.47
CA LEU A 435 18.70 -10.21 4.72
C LEU A 435 17.39 -9.68 5.28
N ALA A 436 16.55 -9.06 4.43
CA ALA A 436 15.23 -8.58 4.82
C ALA A 436 14.35 -9.72 5.35
N TYR A 437 14.35 -10.88 4.67
CA TYR A 437 13.64 -12.05 5.16
C TYR A 437 14.15 -12.50 6.52
N ARG A 438 15.47 -12.66 6.67
CA ARG A 438 16.07 -13.22 7.89
C ARG A 438 15.92 -12.33 9.12
N PHE A 439 16.10 -11.00 8.95
CA PHE A 439 16.16 -10.08 10.07
C PHE A 439 14.83 -9.34 10.34
N ILE A 440 13.98 -9.16 9.33
CA ILE A 440 12.73 -8.40 9.45
C ILE A 440 11.52 -9.32 9.41
N LEU A 441 11.38 -10.15 8.38
CA LEU A 441 10.16 -10.93 8.16
C LEU A 441 10.08 -12.18 9.03
N LYS A 442 11.15 -12.96 9.12
CA LYS A 442 11.18 -14.21 9.88
C LYS A 442 10.88 -14.04 11.38
N PRO A 443 11.43 -13.04 12.10
CA PRO A 443 11.07 -12.79 13.50
C PRO A 443 9.60 -12.43 13.71
N GLN A 444 8.99 -11.80 12.72
CA GLN A 444 7.56 -11.45 12.72
C GLN A 444 6.69 -12.60 12.21
N GLY A 445 7.31 -13.76 11.88
CA GLY A 445 6.64 -14.93 11.33
C GLY A 445 6.04 -14.68 9.93
N ALA A 446 6.48 -13.67 9.16
CA ALA A 446 5.98 -13.37 7.82
C ALA A 446 6.57 -14.32 6.77
N SER A 447 5.80 -14.61 5.71
CA SER A 447 6.29 -15.36 4.55
C SER A 447 7.37 -14.59 3.80
N PHE A 448 8.16 -15.30 2.99
CA PHE A 448 9.16 -14.68 2.12
C PHE A 448 8.48 -13.71 1.13
N VAL A 449 9.05 -12.52 1.00
CA VAL A 449 8.58 -11.47 0.09
C VAL A 449 9.78 -10.94 -0.69
N ASP A 450 9.66 -10.87 -2.02
CA ASP A 450 10.67 -10.29 -2.88
C ASP A 450 10.52 -8.77 -2.93
N PHE A 451 11.33 -8.04 -2.17
CA PHE A 451 11.36 -6.57 -2.20
C PHE A 451 11.97 -6.00 -3.48
N PHE A 452 12.82 -6.78 -4.13
CA PHE A 452 13.49 -6.43 -5.37
C PHE A 452 13.03 -7.39 -6.46
N SER A 453 12.54 -6.85 -7.58
CA SER A 453 12.13 -7.62 -8.74
C SER A 453 12.95 -7.20 -9.94
N LEU A 454 13.78 -8.10 -10.47
CA LEU A 454 14.63 -7.85 -11.62
C LEU A 454 14.10 -8.60 -12.86
N PRO A 455 13.09 -8.05 -13.56
CA PRO A 455 12.58 -8.66 -14.77
C PRO A 455 13.61 -8.55 -15.92
N LEU A 456 13.56 -9.48 -16.86
CA LEU A 456 14.52 -9.55 -17.96
C LEU A 456 14.56 -8.27 -18.81
N TYR A 457 13.42 -7.62 -19.02
CA TYR A 457 13.36 -6.38 -19.80
C TYR A 457 14.12 -5.23 -19.12
N LEU A 458 14.16 -5.17 -17.77
CA LEU A 458 14.94 -4.17 -17.04
C LEU A 458 16.43 -4.40 -17.23
N SER A 459 16.89 -5.65 -17.14
CA SER A 459 18.29 -6.03 -17.36
C SER A 459 18.75 -5.66 -18.76
N LEU A 460 17.98 -6.02 -19.79
CA LEU A 460 18.28 -5.69 -21.18
C LEU A 460 18.23 -4.16 -21.43
N GLY A 461 17.24 -3.48 -20.86
CA GLY A 461 17.10 -2.04 -20.92
C GLY A 461 18.30 -1.30 -20.31
N ALA A 462 18.77 -1.76 -19.15
CA ALA A 462 19.95 -1.18 -18.49
C ALA A 462 21.24 -1.34 -19.31
N ILE A 463 21.45 -2.50 -19.91
CA ILE A 463 22.60 -2.75 -20.80
C ILE A 463 22.52 -1.86 -22.04
N ALA A 464 21.35 -1.78 -22.68
CA ALA A 464 21.13 -0.89 -23.81
C ALA A 464 21.35 0.58 -23.46
N PHE A 465 20.85 1.00 -22.30
CA PHE A 465 21.04 2.36 -21.79
C PHE A 465 22.52 2.67 -21.53
N ALA A 466 23.27 1.76 -20.90
CA ALA A 466 24.70 1.91 -20.68
C ALA A 466 25.48 2.01 -21.99
N LEU A 467 25.12 1.22 -22.98
CA LEU A 467 25.70 1.28 -24.34
C LEU A 467 25.48 2.65 -24.97
N VAL A 468 24.23 3.14 -24.94
CA VAL A 468 23.89 4.45 -25.54
C VAL A 468 24.64 5.58 -24.85
N VAL A 469 24.69 5.61 -23.52
CA VAL A 469 25.39 6.64 -22.75
C VAL A 469 26.89 6.59 -23.02
N SER A 470 27.49 5.40 -23.12
CA SER A 470 28.91 5.24 -23.43
C SER A 470 29.25 5.77 -24.80
N ILE A 471 28.40 5.50 -25.81
CA ILE A 471 28.59 6.03 -27.15
C ILE A 471 28.44 7.56 -27.18
N LEU A 472 27.44 8.10 -26.47
CA LEU A 472 27.26 9.55 -26.37
C LEU A 472 28.45 10.24 -25.71
N ALA A 473 29.02 9.63 -24.65
CA ALA A 473 30.22 10.12 -23.97
C ALA A 473 31.44 10.18 -24.92
N ALA A 474 31.52 9.25 -25.90
CA ALA A 474 32.58 9.16 -26.88
C ALA A 474 32.44 10.13 -28.09
N LEU A 475 31.29 10.78 -28.27
CA LEU A 475 31.01 11.63 -29.43
C LEU A 475 32.06 12.76 -29.56
N TYR A 476 32.32 13.50 -28.52
CA TYR A 476 33.25 14.61 -28.53
C TYR A 476 34.71 14.13 -28.71
N PRO A 477 35.24 13.16 -27.95
CA PRO A 477 36.58 12.62 -28.14
C PRO A 477 36.79 12.06 -29.54
N ALA A 478 35.87 11.23 -30.04
CA ALA A 478 35.97 10.62 -31.38
C ALA A 478 36.00 11.68 -32.50
N ALA A 479 35.17 12.73 -32.37
CA ALA A 479 35.21 13.83 -33.35
C ALA A 479 36.55 14.59 -33.31
N ARG A 480 37.15 14.75 -32.15
CA ARG A 480 38.46 15.39 -31.97
C ARG A 480 39.59 14.52 -32.60
N ALA A 481 39.55 13.21 -32.34
CA ALA A 481 40.50 12.26 -32.93
C ALA A 481 40.48 12.29 -34.48
N ALA A 482 39.28 12.32 -35.06
CA ALA A 482 39.14 12.36 -36.51
C ALA A 482 39.65 13.65 -37.16
N ARG A 483 39.80 14.74 -36.43
CA ARG A 483 40.33 16.04 -36.92
C ARG A 483 41.83 16.19 -36.74
N ILE A 484 42.56 15.16 -36.30
CA ILE A 484 44.02 15.20 -36.17
C ILE A 484 44.65 15.32 -37.56
N ASP A 485 45.52 16.30 -37.73
CA ASP A 485 46.29 16.52 -38.95
C ASP A 485 47.44 15.47 -39.03
N PRO A 486 47.48 14.63 -40.06
CA PRO A 486 48.49 13.58 -40.18
C PRO A 486 49.89 14.16 -40.29
N VAL A 487 50.07 15.33 -40.91
CA VAL A 487 51.39 15.96 -41.06
C VAL A 487 51.95 16.45 -39.70
N ARG A 488 51.07 17.05 -38.88
CA ARG A 488 51.44 17.47 -37.55
C ARG A 488 51.68 16.30 -36.59
N ALA A 489 50.88 15.23 -36.69
CA ALA A 489 50.99 14.05 -35.86
C ALA A 489 52.26 13.24 -36.10
N LEU A 490 52.83 13.30 -37.33
CA LEU A 490 54.08 12.61 -37.71
C LEU A 490 55.33 13.46 -37.46
N ARG A 491 55.17 14.79 -37.32
CA ARG A 491 56.28 15.75 -37.12
C ARG A 491 56.61 16.02 -35.68
N HIS A 492 55.83 15.52 -34.75
CA HIS A 492 56.06 15.68 -33.30
C HIS A 492 57.02 14.58 -32.82
N ASP A 493 58.26 14.99 -32.56
CA ASP A 493 59.19 14.24 -31.72
C ASP A 493 58.90 14.42 -30.27
#